data_a621832ae3c3f247730ed7c333c65f13
#
_entry.id   a621832ae3c3f247730ed7c333c65f13
#
_cell.length_a   1.000
_cell.length_b   1.000
_cell.length_c   1.000
_cell.angle_alpha   90.00
_cell.angle_beta   90.00
_cell.angle_gamma   90.00
#
_symmetry.space_group_name_H-M   'P 1'
#
loop_
_entity.id
_entity.type
_entity.pdbx_description
1 polymer ?
#
loop_
_entity_poly.entity_id
_entity_poly.type
_entity_poly.pdbx_seq_one_letter_code
_entity_poly.pdbx_strand_id
1 'polypeptide(L)'
;MLKTSQVAKLFSKSPMTIGRWVDTFGAYLSHTAKSTDSTERRFSDDDLRVLALVWMMREQGNEFELITAALAAGERADAPQSPSTITTPNNQALALTARVTALEAELNSVNGENRLLKGQNAELQSEIRKLEREIGRLLGPE
;
A
#
# COMPACT_ATOMS: atom_id res chain seq x y z
N MET A 1 -14.10 -23.63 5.20
CA MET A 1 -14.28 -23.66 3.73
C MET A 1 -15.61 -23.02 3.35
N LEU A 2 -15.59 -22.02 2.47
CA LEU A 2 -16.76 -21.28 2.03
C LEU A 2 -17.27 -21.77 0.68
N LYS A 3 -18.59 -21.66 0.45
CA LYS A 3 -19.21 -21.92 -0.86
C LYS A 3 -19.10 -20.71 -1.78
N THR A 4 -19.23 -20.90 -3.10
CA THR A 4 -19.17 -19.79 -4.09
C THR A 4 -20.12 -18.63 -3.74
N SER A 5 -21.33 -18.92 -3.30
CA SER A 5 -22.31 -17.89 -2.92
C SER A 5 -21.88 -17.08 -1.69
N GLN A 6 -21.18 -17.70 -0.75
CA GLN A 6 -20.66 -17.05 0.45
C GLN A 6 -19.44 -16.16 0.08
N VAL A 7 -18.55 -16.67 -0.77
CA VAL A 7 -17.41 -15.92 -1.31
C VAL A 7 -17.91 -14.71 -2.11
N ALA A 8 -18.91 -14.88 -2.96
CA ALA A 8 -19.52 -13.80 -3.72
C ALA A 8 -20.06 -12.68 -2.82
N LYS A 9 -20.73 -13.04 -1.72
CA LYS A 9 -21.21 -12.08 -0.71
C LYS A 9 -20.03 -11.39 -0.01
N LEU A 10 -18.98 -12.13 0.34
CA LEU A 10 -17.81 -11.61 1.03
C LEU A 10 -17.12 -10.49 0.22
N PHE A 11 -16.99 -10.68 -1.09
CA PHE A 11 -16.37 -9.71 -2.00
C PHE A 11 -17.37 -8.72 -2.64
N SER A 12 -18.64 -8.77 -2.27
CA SER A 12 -19.71 -7.94 -2.88
C SER A 12 -19.76 -8.06 -4.41
N LYS A 13 -19.56 -9.28 -4.91
CA LYS A 13 -19.56 -9.62 -6.36
C LYS A 13 -20.59 -10.70 -6.65
N SER A 14 -20.94 -10.86 -7.94
CA SER A 14 -21.82 -11.94 -8.35
C SER A 14 -21.11 -13.31 -8.31
N PRO A 15 -21.83 -14.42 -8.09
CA PRO A 15 -21.26 -15.76 -8.20
C PRO A 15 -20.61 -16.03 -9.56
N MET A 16 -21.14 -15.43 -10.63
CA MET A 16 -20.57 -15.52 -11.98
C MET A 16 -19.20 -14.85 -12.06
N THR A 17 -19.02 -13.70 -11.41
CA THR A 17 -17.73 -13.00 -11.35
C THR A 17 -16.69 -13.86 -10.63
N ILE A 18 -17.07 -14.46 -9.49
CA ILE A 18 -16.19 -15.38 -8.76
C ILE A 18 -15.84 -16.59 -9.64
N GLY A 19 -16.82 -17.14 -10.36
CA GLY A 19 -16.58 -18.23 -11.33
C GLY A 19 -15.52 -17.88 -12.37
N ARG A 20 -15.63 -16.71 -13.00
CA ARG A 20 -14.64 -16.22 -13.96
C ARG A 20 -13.25 -16.07 -13.37
N TRP A 21 -13.15 -15.57 -12.14
CA TRP A 21 -11.86 -15.46 -11.45
C TRP A 21 -11.25 -16.83 -11.17
N VAL A 22 -12.07 -17.81 -10.77
CA VAL A 22 -11.63 -19.20 -10.57
C VAL A 22 -11.13 -19.80 -11.89
N ASP A 23 -11.82 -19.56 -12.98
CA ASP A 23 -11.43 -20.08 -14.31
C ASP A 23 -10.13 -19.43 -14.80
N THR A 24 -9.95 -18.13 -14.57
CA THR A 24 -8.76 -17.36 -14.99
C THR A 24 -7.55 -17.66 -14.10
N PHE A 25 -7.72 -17.66 -12.78
CA PHE A 25 -6.64 -17.78 -11.81
C PHE A 25 -6.56 -19.17 -11.16
N GLY A 26 -7.19 -20.16 -11.76
CA GLY A 26 -7.26 -21.53 -11.23
C GLY A 26 -5.90 -22.17 -10.94
N ALA A 27 -4.84 -21.76 -11.62
CA ALA A 27 -3.47 -22.27 -11.36
C ALA A 27 -3.01 -22.00 -9.91
N TYR A 28 -3.53 -20.96 -9.28
CA TYR A 28 -3.18 -20.50 -7.93
C TYR A 28 -4.18 -20.91 -6.85
N LEU A 29 -5.26 -21.60 -7.23
CA LEU A 29 -6.33 -22.04 -6.34
C LEU A 29 -6.23 -23.55 -6.07
N SER A 30 -6.80 -23.97 -4.93
CA SER A 30 -6.88 -25.37 -4.56
C SER A 30 -7.75 -26.20 -5.51
N HIS A 31 -7.59 -27.51 -5.50
CA HIS A 31 -8.40 -28.43 -6.31
C HIS A 31 -9.89 -28.33 -5.96
N THR A 32 -10.24 -28.10 -4.69
CA THR A 32 -11.62 -27.97 -4.23
C THR A 32 -12.33 -26.72 -4.73
N ALA A 33 -11.54 -25.64 -4.99
CA ALA A 33 -12.06 -24.40 -5.59
C ALA A 33 -12.30 -24.54 -7.10
N LYS A 34 -11.58 -25.44 -7.78
CA LYS A 34 -11.65 -25.69 -9.23
C LYS A 34 -12.70 -26.73 -9.63
N SER A 35 -13.26 -27.50 -8.67
CA SER A 35 -14.14 -28.62 -8.97
C SER A 35 -15.26 -28.23 -9.94
N THR A 36 -15.26 -28.87 -11.11
CA THR A 36 -16.25 -28.65 -12.19
C THR A 36 -17.32 -29.74 -12.20
N ASP A 37 -17.03 -30.87 -11.55
CA ASP A 37 -18.02 -31.94 -11.34
C ASP A 37 -19.07 -31.45 -10.35
N SER A 38 -20.32 -31.81 -10.56
CA SER A 38 -21.54 -31.50 -9.79
C SER A 38 -21.41 -31.31 -8.27
N THR A 39 -20.21 -31.32 -7.77
CA THR A 39 -19.80 -31.04 -6.40
C THR A 39 -19.61 -29.53 -6.22
N GLU A 40 -20.31 -28.97 -5.27
CA GLU A 40 -20.26 -27.55 -4.93
C GLU A 40 -18.82 -27.08 -4.63
N ARG A 41 -18.33 -26.08 -5.36
CA ARG A 41 -16.99 -25.50 -5.16
C ARG A 41 -16.83 -25.03 -3.72
N ARG A 42 -15.71 -25.39 -3.10
CA ARG A 42 -15.35 -25.00 -1.74
C ARG A 42 -14.01 -24.31 -1.70
N PHE A 43 -13.97 -23.17 -1.04
CA PHE A 43 -12.80 -22.30 -0.95
C PHE A 43 -12.18 -22.40 0.43
N SER A 44 -10.86 -22.65 0.46
CA SER A 44 -10.04 -22.59 1.67
C SER A 44 -9.66 -21.15 2.01
N ASP A 45 -9.04 -20.93 3.17
CA ASP A 45 -8.53 -19.61 3.56
C ASP A 45 -7.44 -19.11 2.60
N ASP A 46 -6.60 -20.02 2.08
CA ASP A 46 -5.59 -19.67 1.08
C ASP A 46 -6.22 -19.27 -0.26
N ASP A 47 -7.28 -19.94 -0.69
CA ASP A 47 -8.05 -19.55 -1.88
C ASP A 47 -8.67 -18.16 -1.70
N LEU A 48 -9.16 -17.85 -0.50
CA LEU A 48 -9.71 -16.52 -0.19
C LEU A 48 -8.66 -15.44 -0.27
N ARG A 49 -7.43 -15.70 0.12
CA ARG A 49 -6.31 -14.76 0.00
C ARG A 49 -5.92 -14.50 -1.46
N VAL A 50 -5.96 -15.53 -2.30
CA VAL A 50 -5.77 -15.38 -3.75
C VAL A 50 -6.87 -14.51 -4.34
N LEU A 51 -8.14 -14.82 -4.05
CA LEU A 51 -9.28 -14.05 -4.55
C LEU A 51 -9.32 -12.63 -3.98
N ALA A 52 -8.83 -12.40 -2.77
CA ALA A 52 -8.70 -11.07 -2.17
C ALA A 52 -7.71 -10.20 -2.93
N LEU A 53 -6.56 -10.76 -3.32
CA LEU A 53 -5.59 -10.05 -4.17
C LEU A 53 -6.20 -9.71 -5.53
N VAL A 54 -6.87 -10.66 -6.17
CA VAL A 54 -7.57 -10.45 -7.45
C VAL A 54 -8.60 -9.32 -7.30
N TRP A 55 -9.42 -9.36 -6.26
CA TRP A 55 -10.43 -8.34 -5.98
C TRP A 55 -9.81 -6.96 -5.79
N MET A 56 -8.80 -6.84 -4.94
CA MET A 56 -8.12 -5.59 -4.63
C MET A 56 -7.48 -4.97 -5.87
N MET A 57 -6.75 -5.75 -6.65
CA MET A 57 -6.08 -5.28 -7.86
C MET A 57 -7.10 -4.90 -8.96
N ARG A 58 -8.24 -5.61 -9.07
CA ARG A 58 -9.32 -5.26 -10.00
C ARG A 58 -10.03 -3.96 -9.62
N GLU A 59 -10.23 -3.69 -8.33
CA GLU A 59 -10.78 -2.40 -7.86
C GLU A 59 -9.83 -1.23 -8.17
N GLN A 60 -8.52 -1.49 -8.21
CA GLN A 60 -7.49 -0.52 -8.63
C GLN A 60 -7.39 -0.36 -10.16
N GLY A 61 -8.16 -1.12 -10.94
CA GLY A 61 -8.16 -1.06 -12.40
C GLY A 61 -7.03 -1.84 -13.08
N ASN A 62 -6.31 -2.68 -12.35
CA ASN A 62 -5.22 -3.50 -12.90
C ASN A 62 -5.77 -4.58 -13.85
N GLU A 63 -5.00 -4.87 -14.90
CA GLU A 63 -5.30 -5.91 -15.86
C GLU A 63 -4.98 -7.32 -15.31
N PHE A 64 -5.59 -8.35 -15.90
CA PHE A 64 -5.40 -9.75 -15.46
C PHE A 64 -3.95 -10.22 -15.53
N GLU A 65 -3.17 -9.69 -16.47
CA GLU A 65 -1.75 -10.03 -16.65
C GLU A 65 -0.91 -9.59 -15.44
N LEU A 66 -1.13 -8.38 -14.94
CA LEU A 66 -0.46 -7.87 -13.73
C LEU A 66 -0.86 -8.66 -12.48
N ILE A 67 -2.14 -9.03 -12.38
CA ILE A 67 -2.63 -9.86 -11.28
C ILE A 67 -1.99 -11.26 -11.33
N THR A 68 -1.87 -11.85 -12.51
CA THR A 68 -1.20 -13.14 -12.70
C THR A 68 0.27 -13.06 -12.31
N ALA A 69 0.98 -11.99 -12.68
CA ALA A 69 2.37 -11.77 -12.31
C ALA A 69 2.54 -11.64 -10.79
N ALA A 70 1.67 -10.89 -10.12
CA ALA A 70 1.67 -10.75 -8.66
C ALA A 70 1.42 -12.10 -7.96
N LEU A 71 0.45 -12.88 -8.43
CA LEU A 71 0.17 -14.22 -7.90
C LEU A 71 1.34 -15.19 -8.14
N ALA A 72 2.01 -15.11 -9.29
CA ALA A 72 3.20 -15.90 -9.61
C ALA A 72 4.39 -15.54 -8.71
N ALA A 73 4.50 -14.26 -8.32
CA ALA A 73 5.48 -13.79 -7.34
C ALA A 73 5.16 -14.26 -5.90
N GLY A 74 4.02 -14.91 -5.68
CA GLY A 74 3.59 -15.39 -4.36
C GLY A 74 2.82 -14.37 -3.54
N GLU A 75 2.43 -13.24 -4.14
CA GLU A 75 1.64 -12.22 -3.44
C GLU A 75 0.25 -12.74 -3.08
N ARG A 76 -0.24 -12.35 -1.91
CA ARG A 76 -1.56 -12.69 -1.38
C ARG A 76 -2.10 -11.48 -0.62
N ALA A 77 -3.42 -11.36 -0.54
CA ALA A 77 -4.08 -10.31 0.25
C ALA A 77 -5.03 -10.93 1.28
N ASP A 78 -5.30 -10.20 2.34
CA ASP A 78 -6.29 -10.64 3.31
C ASP A 78 -7.70 -10.46 2.76
N ALA A 79 -8.54 -11.47 2.93
CA ALA A 79 -9.95 -11.42 2.51
C ALA A 79 -10.70 -10.34 3.31
N PRO A 80 -11.62 -9.60 2.68
CA PRO A 80 -12.46 -8.67 3.41
C PRO A 80 -13.26 -9.45 4.46
N GLN A 81 -13.16 -9.02 5.70
CA GLN A 81 -13.90 -9.65 6.79
C GLN A 81 -15.38 -9.33 6.64
N SER A 82 -16.22 -10.35 6.80
CA SER A 82 -17.67 -10.15 6.83
C SER A 82 -18.03 -9.13 7.91
N PRO A 83 -19.03 -8.26 7.67
CA PRO A 83 -19.41 -7.19 8.61
C PRO A 83 -19.90 -7.68 9.99
N SER A 84 -19.86 -8.98 10.26
CA SER A 84 -20.29 -9.58 11.52
C SER A 84 -19.21 -9.65 12.60
N THR A 85 -17.99 -9.19 12.35
CA THR A 85 -16.94 -9.14 13.38
C THR A 85 -16.38 -7.73 13.50
N ILE A 86 -17.23 -6.80 13.90
CA ILE A 86 -16.76 -5.55 14.51
C ILE A 86 -16.23 -5.93 15.89
N THR A 87 -14.99 -6.32 16.00
CA THR A 87 -14.18 -6.17 17.23
C THR A 87 -12.75 -6.65 17.01
N THR A 88 -12.06 -6.09 16.02
CA THR A 88 -10.61 -5.90 16.13
C THR A 88 -10.30 -4.64 15.34
N PRO A 89 -9.68 -3.62 15.93
CA PRO A 89 -9.21 -2.48 15.17
C PRO A 89 -8.30 -3.03 14.10
N ASN A 90 -8.64 -2.72 12.87
CA ASN A 90 -7.92 -3.14 11.68
C ASN A 90 -6.42 -2.88 11.91
N ASN A 91 -5.62 -3.91 12.14
CA ASN A 91 -4.19 -3.80 12.41
C ASN A 91 -3.47 -3.00 11.30
N GLN A 92 -3.99 -3.03 10.07
CA GLN A 92 -3.49 -2.22 8.97
C GLN A 92 -3.80 -0.71 9.17
N ALA A 93 -5.00 -0.37 9.62
CA ALA A 93 -5.34 1.02 9.92
C ALA A 93 -4.51 1.57 11.08
N LEU A 94 -4.29 0.77 12.12
CA LEU A 94 -3.39 1.13 13.23
C LEU A 94 -1.94 1.27 12.77
N ALA A 95 -1.46 0.34 11.93
CA ALA A 95 -0.12 0.41 11.38
C ALA A 95 0.07 1.62 10.46
N LEU A 96 -0.92 1.95 9.64
CA LEU A 96 -0.91 3.15 8.79
C LEU A 96 -0.96 4.42 9.64
N THR A 97 -1.81 4.48 10.65
CA THR A 97 -1.89 5.63 11.56
C THR A 97 -0.55 5.83 12.30
N ALA A 98 0.05 4.76 12.81
CA ALA A 98 1.37 4.84 13.44
C ALA A 98 2.45 5.32 12.47
N ARG A 99 2.41 4.87 11.21
CA ARG A 99 3.36 5.30 10.18
C ARG A 99 3.16 6.77 9.78
N VAL A 100 1.93 7.22 9.67
CA VAL A 100 1.60 8.64 9.41
C VAL A 100 2.14 9.50 10.55
N THR A 101 1.88 9.14 11.80
CA THR A 101 2.37 9.88 12.98
C THR A 101 3.91 9.93 13.00
N ALA A 102 4.59 8.83 12.67
CA ALA A 102 6.04 8.78 12.60
C ALA A 102 6.59 9.70 11.49
N LEU A 103 5.99 9.68 10.30
CA LEU A 103 6.37 10.54 9.18
C LEU A 103 6.10 12.03 9.46
N GLU A 104 5.02 12.36 10.15
CA GLU A 104 4.72 13.73 10.61
C GLU A 104 5.78 14.23 11.60
N ALA A 105 6.22 13.39 12.53
CA ALA A 105 7.30 13.72 13.47
C ALA A 105 8.63 13.95 12.74
N GLU A 106 8.97 13.09 11.78
CA GLU A 106 10.16 13.24 10.95
C GLU A 106 10.11 14.52 10.10
N LEU A 107 8.97 14.81 9.50
CA LEU A 107 8.74 16.04 8.73
C LEU A 107 8.95 17.28 9.60
N ASN A 108 8.43 17.29 10.82
CA ASN A 108 8.60 18.39 11.77
C ASN A 108 10.08 18.58 12.16
N SER A 109 10.82 17.49 12.37
CA SER A 109 12.26 17.51 12.64
C SER A 109 13.03 18.13 11.49
N VAL A 110 12.82 17.63 10.27
CA VAL A 110 13.48 18.14 9.05
C VAL A 110 13.13 19.62 8.81
N ASN A 111 11.90 20.02 9.03
CA ASN A 111 11.50 21.44 8.94
C ASN A 111 12.22 22.31 9.96
N GLY A 112 12.42 21.81 11.17
CA GLY A 112 13.21 22.49 12.22
C GLY A 112 14.67 22.68 11.79
N GLU A 113 15.30 21.61 11.31
CA GLU A 113 16.68 21.66 10.78
C GLU A 113 16.81 22.62 9.60
N ASN A 114 15.87 22.60 8.67
CA ASN A 114 15.85 23.53 7.54
C ASN A 114 15.77 24.99 7.96
N ARG A 115 14.98 25.30 9.00
CA ARG A 115 14.91 26.67 9.55
C ARG A 115 16.25 27.08 10.17
N LEU A 116 16.88 26.18 10.92
CA LEU A 116 18.19 26.42 11.53
C LEU A 116 19.26 26.65 10.44
N LEU A 117 19.32 25.79 9.41
CA LEU A 117 20.25 25.92 8.31
C LEU A 117 20.05 27.22 7.51
N LYS A 118 18.81 27.62 7.28
CA LYS A 118 18.50 28.92 6.64
C LYS A 118 19.00 30.10 7.47
N GLY A 119 18.85 30.04 8.81
CA GLY A 119 19.41 31.04 9.71
C GLY A 119 20.93 31.11 9.62
N GLN A 120 21.62 29.98 9.73
CA GLN A 120 23.08 29.90 9.61
C GLN A 120 23.58 30.41 8.24
N ASN A 121 22.89 30.05 7.15
CA ASN A 121 23.24 30.56 5.82
C ASN A 121 23.08 32.08 5.72
N ALA A 122 22.05 32.65 6.33
CA ALA A 122 21.87 34.09 6.35
C ALA A 122 22.99 34.82 7.13
N GLU A 123 23.40 34.24 8.29
CA GLU A 123 24.54 34.74 9.06
C GLU A 123 25.84 34.68 8.29
N LEU A 124 26.17 33.53 7.69
CA LEU A 124 27.35 33.34 6.86
C LEU A 124 27.40 34.33 5.69
N GLN A 125 26.29 34.53 5.00
CA GLN A 125 26.21 35.53 3.91
C GLN A 125 26.42 36.96 4.42
N SER A 126 25.95 37.26 5.62
CA SER A 126 26.20 38.58 6.25
C SER A 126 27.66 38.76 6.58
N GLU A 127 28.31 37.71 7.08
CA GLU A 127 29.74 37.73 7.41
C GLU A 127 30.59 37.82 6.18
N ILE A 128 30.32 37.08 5.13
CA ILE A 128 30.99 37.21 3.81
C ILE A 128 30.90 38.65 3.33
N ARG A 129 29.72 39.27 3.34
CA ARG A 129 29.58 40.69 2.90
C ARG A 129 30.33 41.67 3.78
N LYS A 130 30.54 41.39 5.07
CA LYS A 130 31.40 42.19 5.95
C LYS A 130 32.87 42.06 5.55
N LEU A 131 33.34 40.83 5.34
CA LEU A 131 34.72 40.54 4.95
C LEU A 131 35.03 41.11 3.58
N GLU A 132 34.14 41.02 2.60
CA GLU A 132 34.30 41.61 1.27
C GLU A 132 34.48 43.14 1.36
N ARG A 133 33.69 43.80 2.20
CA ARG A 133 33.82 45.26 2.44
C ARG A 133 35.14 45.61 3.11
N GLU A 134 35.59 44.79 4.05
CA GLU A 134 36.88 45.00 4.73
C GLU A 134 38.04 44.76 3.82
N ILE A 135 38.03 43.73 2.97
CA ILE A 135 39.02 43.47 1.93
C ILE A 135 39.06 44.63 0.95
N GLY A 136 37.89 45.10 0.46
CA GLY A 136 37.84 46.27 -0.42
C GLY A 136 38.42 47.55 0.19
N ARG A 137 38.26 47.73 1.52
CA ARG A 137 38.88 48.84 2.23
C ARG A 137 40.40 48.71 2.38
N LEU A 138 40.90 47.48 2.61
CA LEU A 138 42.31 47.23 2.79
C LEU A 138 43.10 47.27 1.46
N LEU A 139 42.46 46.85 0.36
CA LEU A 139 43.07 46.88 -0.95
C LEU A 139 43.08 48.26 -1.59
N GLY A 140 42.32 49.28 -1.08
CA GLY A 140 42.29 50.68 -1.47
C GLY A 140 42.16 50.92 -2.97
N PRO A 141 41.61 52.02 -3.42
CA PRO A 141 41.76 52.39 -4.83
C PRO A 141 43.23 52.77 -5.10
N GLU A 142 43.86 52.06 -6.07
CA GLU A 142 45.10 52.55 -6.67
C GLU A 142 44.89 53.90 -7.34
#